data_2c377f7eac25df5b1909424f791801ab
#
_entry.id   2c377f7eac25df5b1909424f791801ab
#
_cell.length_a   1.000
_cell.length_b   1.000
_cell.length_c   1.000
_cell.angle_alpha   90.00
_cell.angle_beta   90.00
_cell.angle_gamma   90.00
#
_symmetry.space_group_name_H-M   'P 1'
#
loop_
_entity.id
_entity.type
_entity.pdbx_description
1 polymer ?
#
loop_
_entity_poly.entity_id
_entity_poly.type
_entity_poly.pdbx_seq_one_letter_code
_entity_poly.pdbx_strand_id
1 'polypeptide(L)'
;GVVTAADIQVDSDIEIINPDLVIATLSGGADSHFEAELTITKGRGYVGADKNKSEDQSIDVIAVDSIYTPVERVNLTVQNTRVGQITDFDKLTLDVFTNGTLAPDEAVSLAAKVLSEHLNLFIDLSENAQKAEVMVETAQDPVDKVLEMNIDELELSVRSYNCLKRAGINTV
;
A
#
# COMPACT_ATOMS: atom_id res chain seq x y z
N GLY A 1 30.34 -20.44 -13.92
CA GLY A 1 30.00 -19.17 -13.26
C GLY A 1 28.51 -19.09 -12.92
N VAL A 2 28.15 -18.18 -12.03
CA VAL A 2 26.76 -17.88 -11.70
C VAL A 2 26.40 -16.57 -12.34
N VAL A 3 25.27 -16.52 -13.06
CA VAL A 3 24.70 -15.30 -13.65
C VAL A 3 23.56 -14.84 -12.74
N THR A 4 23.63 -13.60 -12.29
CA THR A 4 22.66 -12.99 -11.38
C THR A 4 21.88 -11.89 -12.07
N ALA A 5 20.81 -11.40 -11.45
CA ALA A 5 20.05 -10.27 -11.96
C ALA A 5 20.88 -8.98 -12.05
N ALA A 6 21.94 -8.84 -11.26
CA ALA A 6 22.88 -7.71 -11.34
C ALA A 6 23.65 -7.65 -12.65
N ASP A 7 23.80 -8.79 -13.39
CA ASP A 7 24.50 -8.85 -14.66
C ASP A 7 23.65 -8.36 -15.84
N ILE A 8 22.33 -8.08 -15.62
CA ILE A 8 21.42 -7.58 -16.63
C ILE A 8 21.77 -6.12 -16.96
N GLN A 9 21.99 -5.83 -18.23
CA GLN A 9 22.14 -4.47 -18.73
C GLN A 9 20.76 -3.86 -18.92
N VAL A 10 20.39 -2.90 -18.08
CA VAL A 10 19.08 -2.24 -18.09
C VAL A 10 19.17 -0.82 -18.66
N ASP A 11 18.08 -0.38 -19.28
CA ASP A 11 17.89 1.02 -19.67
C ASP A 11 17.54 1.88 -18.45
N SER A 12 17.59 3.21 -18.61
CA SER A 12 17.31 4.20 -17.57
C SER A 12 15.92 4.10 -16.93
N ASP A 13 14.99 3.44 -17.60
CA ASP A 13 13.57 3.33 -17.18
C ASP A 13 13.28 2.04 -16.42
N ILE A 14 14.29 1.19 -16.22
CA ILE A 14 14.16 -0.12 -15.59
C ILE A 14 15.06 -0.18 -14.35
N GLU A 15 14.48 -0.59 -13.24
CA GLU A 15 15.18 -0.84 -11.97
C GLU A 15 15.03 -2.30 -11.54
N ILE A 16 16.14 -2.94 -11.16
CA ILE A 16 16.17 -4.31 -10.65
C ILE A 16 16.09 -4.26 -9.13
N ILE A 17 15.00 -4.77 -8.58
CA ILE A 17 14.73 -4.75 -7.13
C ILE A 17 15.54 -5.81 -6.38
N ASN A 18 15.81 -6.97 -7.01
CA ASN A 18 16.49 -8.12 -6.41
C ASN A 18 17.74 -8.54 -7.20
N PRO A 19 18.83 -7.76 -7.12
CA PRO A 19 20.04 -8.00 -7.92
C PRO A 19 20.72 -9.34 -7.63
N ASP A 20 20.53 -9.90 -6.45
CA ASP A 20 21.14 -11.17 -6.02
C ASP A 20 20.43 -12.43 -6.56
N LEU A 21 19.32 -12.27 -7.30
CA LEU A 21 18.59 -13.38 -7.87
C LEU A 21 19.44 -14.12 -8.90
N VAL A 22 19.65 -15.42 -8.68
CA VAL A 22 20.36 -16.28 -9.63
C VAL A 22 19.45 -16.61 -10.82
N ILE A 23 19.88 -16.21 -12.02
CA ILE A 23 19.17 -16.45 -13.29
C ILE A 23 19.63 -17.75 -13.91
N ALA A 24 20.95 -17.95 -14.00
CA ALA A 24 21.52 -19.14 -14.62
C ALA A 24 22.84 -19.53 -13.97
N THR A 25 23.19 -20.81 -14.08
CA THR A 25 24.50 -21.31 -13.67
C THR A 25 25.20 -21.94 -14.86
N LEU A 26 26.36 -21.39 -15.23
CA LEU A 26 27.18 -21.86 -16.31
C LEU A 26 28.19 -22.90 -15.77
N SER A 27 28.03 -24.13 -16.18
CA SER A 27 28.85 -25.26 -15.74
C SER A 27 29.98 -25.62 -16.75
N GLY A 28 30.11 -24.90 -17.84
CA GLY A 28 31.14 -25.10 -18.85
C GLY A 28 32.47 -24.44 -18.48
N GLY A 29 33.51 -24.70 -19.30
CA GLY A 29 34.83 -24.07 -19.16
C GLY A 29 34.85 -22.59 -19.56
N ALA A 30 36.05 -22.06 -19.82
CA ALA A 30 36.25 -20.65 -20.19
C ALA A 30 35.51 -20.19 -21.46
N ASP A 31 35.10 -21.12 -22.32
CA ASP A 31 34.37 -20.83 -23.56
C ASP A 31 32.82 -20.80 -23.39
N SER A 32 32.33 -20.95 -22.17
CA SER A 32 30.87 -20.90 -21.92
C SER A 32 30.35 -19.50 -22.04
N HIS A 33 29.37 -19.34 -22.92
CA HIS A 33 28.70 -18.06 -23.20
C HIS A 33 27.21 -18.18 -22.92
N PHE A 34 26.63 -17.14 -22.34
CA PHE A 34 25.20 -17.00 -22.11
C PHE A 34 24.77 -15.60 -22.56
N GLU A 35 23.83 -15.55 -23.47
CA GLU A 35 23.25 -14.31 -23.97
C GLU A 35 21.74 -14.48 -24.02
N ALA A 36 21.01 -13.52 -23.48
CA ALA A 36 19.56 -13.50 -23.49
C ALA A 36 19.06 -12.06 -23.57
N GLU A 37 18.10 -11.84 -24.44
CA GLU A 37 17.38 -10.59 -24.56
C GLU A 37 16.02 -10.70 -23.86
N LEU A 38 15.72 -9.78 -22.94
CA LEU A 38 14.49 -9.75 -22.16
C LEU A 38 13.60 -8.60 -22.63
N THR A 39 12.45 -8.91 -23.21
CA THR A 39 11.46 -7.90 -23.58
C THR A 39 10.54 -7.62 -22.40
N ILE A 40 10.58 -6.39 -21.86
CA ILE A 40 9.79 -5.94 -20.72
C ILE A 40 8.66 -5.05 -21.20
N THR A 41 7.44 -5.31 -20.72
CA THR A 41 6.23 -4.56 -21.04
C THR A 41 5.51 -4.08 -19.81
N LYS A 42 4.69 -3.03 -19.95
CA LYS A 42 3.81 -2.52 -18.89
C LYS A 42 2.38 -3.01 -19.14
N GLY A 43 1.67 -3.43 -18.08
CA GLY A 43 0.31 -3.92 -18.19
C GLY A 43 -0.42 -3.92 -16.85
N ARG A 44 -1.55 -4.65 -16.78
CA ARG A 44 -2.34 -4.83 -15.57
C ARG A 44 -2.70 -6.30 -15.36
N GLY A 45 -2.66 -6.73 -14.12
CA GLY A 45 -3.06 -8.07 -13.71
C GLY A 45 -2.11 -9.15 -14.22
N TYR A 46 -2.64 -10.16 -14.90
CA TYR A 46 -1.92 -11.32 -15.39
C TYR A 46 -2.26 -11.59 -16.86
N VAL A 47 -1.22 -11.86 -17.64
CA VAL A 47 -1.35 -12.27 -19.04
C VAL A 47 -0.54 -13.54 -19.24
N GLY A 48 -1.20 -14.64 -19.59
CA GLY A 48 -0.54 -15.92 -19.83
C GLY A 48 0.33 -15.92 -21.10
N ALA A 49 1.33 -16.81 -21.13
CA ALA A 49 2.25 -16.98 -22.24
C ALA A 49 1.54 -17.19 -23.60
N ASP A 50 0.40 -17.87 -23.61
CA ASP A 50 -0.39 -18.11 -24.83
C ASP A 50 -0.88 -16.81 -25.48
N LYS A 51 -1.18 -15.77 -24.67
CA LYS A 51 -1.61 -14.45 -25.16
C LYS A 51 -0.42 -13.55 -25.51
N ASN A 52 0.73 -13.81 -24.92
CA ASN A 52 1.97 -13.11 -25.24
C ASN A 52 2.61 -13.64 -26.53
N LYS A 53 2.18 -14.82 -26.97
CA LYS A 53 2.68 -15.43 -28.21
C LYS A 53 2.05 -14.75 -29.43
N SER A 54 2.87 -14.16 -30.29
CA SER A 54 2.47 -13.62 -31.58
C SER A 54 2.53 -14.71 -32.66
N GLU A 55 1.63 -14.66 -33.65
CA GLU A 55 1.64 -15.59 -34.79
C GLU A 55 2.90 -15.48 -35.64
N ASP A 56 3.49 -14.28 -35.71
CA ASP A 56 4.71 -13.99 -36.46
C ASP A 56 5.99 -14.06 -35.58
N GLN A 57 5.92 -14.66 -34.41
CA GLN A 57 7.04 -14.72 -33.48
C GLN A 57 8.15 -15.62 -33.98
N SER A 58 9.40 -15.14 -33.91
CA SER A 58 10.59 -15.93 -34.26
C SER A 58 10.68 -17.18 -33.35
N ILE A 59 11.25 -18.27 -33.88
CA ILE A 59 11.40 -19.53 -33.15
C ILE A 59 12.31 -19.40 -31.93
N ASP A 60 13.19 -18.39 -31.91
CA ASP A 60 14.14 -18.12 -30.84
C ASP A 60 13.51 -17.35 -29.67
N VAL A 61 12.29 -16.85 -29.82
CA VAL A 61 11.59 -16.10 -28.76
C VAL A 61 10.69 -17.02 -27.97
N ILE A 62 10.90 -17.05 -26.66
CA ILE A 62 10.10 -17.83 -25.72
C ILE A 62 9.11 -16.89 -25.01
N ALA A 63 7.82 -17.07 -25.28
CA ALA A 63 6.78 -16.36 -24.57
C ALA A 63 6.66 -16.90 -23.15
N VAL A 64 6.67 -16.00 -22.16
CA VAL A 64 6.49 -16.30 -20.76
C VAL A 64 5.27 -15.57 -20.20
N ASP A 65 4.78 -16.03 -19.05
CA ASP A 65 3.69 -15.38 -18.34
C ASP A 65 4.13 -13.98 -17.86
N SER A 66 3.25 -12.99 -18.09
CA SER A 66 3.47 -11.63 -17.62
C SER A 66 2.64 -11.35 -16.38
N ILE A 67 3.31 -11.19 -15.24
CA ILE A 67 2.70 -10.85 -13.96
C ILE A 67 2.92 -9.37 -13.72
N TYR A 68 1.88 -8.56 -13.99
CA TYR A 68 1.95 -7.10 -13.84
C TYR A 68 1.51 -6.61 -12.45
N THR A 69 0.87 -7.48 -11.66
CA THR A 69 0.44 -7.12 -10.32
C THR A 69 1.59 -7.20 -9.32
N PRO A 70 1.83 -6.16 -8.51
CA PRO A 70 2.84 -6.20 -7.46
C PRO A 70 2.38 -7.00 -6.23
N VAL A 71 1.09 -7.29 -6.10
CA VAL A 71 0.52 -8.01 -4.97
C VAL A 71 0.48 -9.49 -5.27
N GLU A 72 1.21 -10.29 -4.49
CA GLU A 72 1.30 -11.74 -4.64
C GLU A 72 0.16 -12.46 -3.91
N ARG A 73 -0.13 -12.02 -2.68
CA ARG A 73 -1.12 -12.66 -1.82
C ARG A 73 -1.73 -11.69 -0.84
N VAL A 74 -3.03 -11.85 -0.59
CA VAL A 74 -3.77 -11.15 0.45
C VAL A 74 -4.54 -12.15 1.28
N ASN A 75 -4.39 -12.10 2.61
CA ASN A 75 -5.23 -12.81 3.56
C ASN A 75 -6.13 -11.80 4.26
N LEU A 76 -7.40 -12.15 4.40
CA LEU A 76 -8.40 -11.34 5.08
C LEU A 76 -9.02 -12.16 6.20
N THR A 77 -9.03 -11.60 7.40
CA THR A 77 -9.67 -12.21 8.58
C THR A 77 -10.53 -11.19 9.29
N VAL A 78 -11.79 -11.54 9.53
CA VAL A 78 -12.72 -10.72 10.31
C VAL A 78 -13.03 -11.45 11.62
N GLN A 79 -12.91 -10.73 12.73
CA GLN A 79 -13.14 -11.27 14.06
C GLN A 79 -13.97 -10.28 14.88
N ASN A 80 -14.90 -10.80 15.69
CA ASN A 80 -15.60 -9.96 16.64
C ASN A 80 -14.62 -9.41 17.68
N THR A 81 -14.76 -8.16 18.00
CA THR A 81 -13.90 -7.50 19.00
C THR A 81 -14.70 -6.63 19.93
N ARG A 82 -14.11 -6.31 21.07
CA ARG A 82 -14.69 -5.44 22.08
C ARG A 82 -13.99 -4.09 22.08
N VAL A 83 -14.79 -3.02 22.05
CA VAL A 83 -14.31 -1.66 22.26
C VAL A 83 -15.02 -1.08 23.49
N GLY A 84 -14.28 -0.89 24.58
CA GLY A 84 -14.84 -0.51 25.86
C GLY A 84 -15.79 -1.56 26.42
N GLN A 85 -17.07 -1.22 26.59
CA GLN A 85 -18.11 -2.14 27.05
C GLN A 85 -18.94 -2.76 25.93
N ILE A 86 -18.76 -2.31 24.68
CA ILE A 86 -19.51 -2.76 23.52
C ILE A 86 -18.73 -3.90 22.84
N THR A 87 -19.40 -5.03 22.62
CA THR A 87 -18.81 -6.25 22.05
C THR A 87 -19.22 -6.52 20.60
N ASP A 88 -19.91 -5.56 19.98
CA ASP A 88 -20.54 -5.69 18.66
C ASP A 88 -19.73 -5.01 17.56
N PHE A 89 -18.41 -5.03 17.69
CA PHE A 89 -17.49 -4.52 16.68
C PHE A 89 -16.75 -5.63 15.96
N ASP A 90 -16.49 -5.43 14.69
CA ASP A 90 -15.65 -6.29 13.87
C ASP A 90 -14.24 -5.74 13.76
N LYS A 91 -13.27 -6.62 13.96
CA LYS A 91 -11.86 -6.36 13.70
C LYS A 91 -11.48 -6.97 12.36
N LEU A 92 -11.11 -6.12 11.40
CA LEU A 92 -10.54 -6.54 10.13
C LEU A 92 -9.01 -6.64 10.24
N THR A 93 -8.45 -7.78 9.87
CA THR A 93 -7.01 -7.98 9.70
C THR A 93 -6.74 -8.30 8.24
N LEU A 94 -5.83 -7.55 7.63
CA LEU A 94 -5.36 -7.74 6.27
C LEU A 94 -3.85 -8.02 6.31
N ASP A 95 -3.44 -9.18 5.78
CA ASP A 95 -2.04 -9.49 5.54
C ASP A 95 -1.77 -9.38 4.03
N VAL A 96 -0.97 -8.43 3.64
CA VAL A 96 -0.66 -8.15 2.22
C VAL A 96 0.79 -8.46 1.95
N PHE A 97 1.04 -9.31 0.96
CA PHE A 97 2.37 -9.71 0.51
C PHE A 97 2.60 -9.15 -0.88
N THR A 98 3.69 -8.43 -1.04
CA THR A 98 4.09 -7.82 -2.33
C THR A 98 5.44 -8.38 -2.77
N ASN A 99 5.73 -8.24 -4.06
CA ASN A 99 7.01 -8.64 -4.65
C ASN A 99 8.17 -7.65 -4.39
N GLY A 100 7.95 -6.61 -3.58
CA GLY A 100 8.94 -5.59 -3.24
C GLY A 100 8.96 -4.36 -4.16
N THR A 101 8.25 -4.38 -5.30
CA THR A 101 8.16 -3.22 -6.19
C THR A 101 7.24 -2.11 -5.66
N LEU A 102 6.31 -2.47 -4.77
CA LEU A 102 5.37 -1.55 -4.13
C LEU A 102 5.24 -1.91 -2.64
N ALA A 103 5.23 -0.91 -1.77
CA ALA A 103 5.01 -1.13 -0.35
C ALA A 103 3.56 -1.61 -0.09
N PRO A 104 3.34 -2.54 0.87
CA PRO A 104 2.01 -3.09 1.13
C PRO A 104 0.96 -2.06 1.55
N ASP A 105 1.33 -1.05 2.31
CA ASP A 105 0.49 0.07 2.73
C ASP A 105 0.07 0.94 1.54
N GLU A 106 0.99 1.20 0.61
CA GLU A 106 0.71 1.92 -0.63
C GLU A 106 -0.23 1.11 -1.54
N ALA A 107 -0.02 -0.21 -1.65
CA ALA A 107 -0.91 -1.09 -2.42
C ALA A 107 -2.35 -1.04 -1.91
N VAL A 108 -2.55 -1.09 -0.57
CA VAL A 108 -3.88 -0.98 0.05
C VAL A 108 -4.49 0.40 -0.19
N SER A 109 -3.70 1.47 -0.06
CA SER A 109 -4.16 2.84 -0.28
C SER A 109 -4.62 3.07 -1.72
N LEU A 110 -3.87 2.56 -2.71
CA LEU A 110 -4.25 2.63 -4.12
C LEU A 110 -5.51 1.82 -4.42
N ALA A 111 -5.64 0.62 -3.85
CA ALA A 111 -6.84 -0.20 -3.99
C ALA A 111 -8.08 0.48 -3.40
N ALA A 112 -7.95 1.08 -2.22
CA ALA A 112 -9.02 1.86 -1.59
C ALA A 112 -9.44 3.07 -2.45
N LYS A 113 -8.47 3.76 -3.06
CA LYS A 113 -8.74 4.87 -3.98
C LYS A 113 -9.55 4.41 -5.19
N VAL A 114 -9.15 3.29 -5.82
CA VAL A 114 -9.90 2.72 -6.96
C VAL A 114 -11.33 2.38 -6.56
N LEU A 115 -11.54 1.75 -5.40
CA LEU A 115 -12.88 1.44 -4.88
C LEU A 115 -13.70 2.71 -4.63
N SER A 116 -13.09 3.73 -4.02
CA SER A 116 -13.75 5.02 -3.76
C SER A 116 -14.19 5.69 -5.05
N GLU A 117 -13.35 5.72 -6.09
CA GLU A 117 -13.69 6.29 -7.39
C GLU A 117 -14.88 5.58 -8.04
N HIS A 118 -14.94 4.24 -7.96
CA HIS A 118 -16.09 3.50 -8.46
C HIS A 118 -17.35 3.71 -7.61
N LEU A 119 -17.23 3.83 -6.29
CA LEU A 119 -18.35 4.05 -5.40
C LEU A 119 -18.93 5.48 -5.53
N ASN A 120 -18.10 6.46 -5.90
CA ASN A 120 -18.56 7.82 -6.16
C ASN A 120 -19.64 7.87 -7.26
N LEU A 121 -19.58 6.97 -8.26
CA LEU A 121 -20.61 6.87 -9.29
C LEU A 121 -22.00 6.56 -8.71
N PHE A 122 -22.06 5.82 -7.60
CA PHE A 122 -23.32 5.52 -6.91
C PHE A 122 -23.77 6.67 -6.01
N ILE A 123 -22.83 7.39 -5.40
CA ILE A 123 -23.11 8.58 -4.57
C ILE A 123 -23.71 9.68 -5.44
N ASP A 124 -23.22 9.83 -6.66
CA ASP A 124 -23.67 10.86 -7.62
C ASP A 124 -25.07 10.58 -8.19
N LEU A 125 -25.65 9.40 -7.97
CA LEU A 125 -27.02 9.08 -8.39
C LEU A 125 -28.08 9.88 -7.65
N SER A 126 -27.79 10.44 -6.47
CA SER A 126 -28.76 11.17 -5.65
C SER A 126 -28.13 12.42 -5.02
N GLU A 127 -28.69 13.59 -5.33
CA GLU A 127 -28.29 14.85 -4.70
C GLU A 127 -28.51 14.87 -3.18
N ASN A 128 -29.48 14.11 -2.69
CA ASN A 128 -29.76 14.00 -1.26
C ASN A 128 -28.71 13.16 -0.54
N ALA A 129 -28.17 12.12 -1.20
CA ALA A 129 -27.09 11.29 -0.67
C ALA A 129 -25.78 12.06 -0.57
N GLN A 130 -25.50 12.96 -1.51
CA GLN A 130 -24.29 13.81 -1.47
C GLN A 130 -24.29 14.79 -0.28
N LYS A 131 -25.46 15.19 0.18
CA LYS A 131 -25.63 16.16 1.29
C LYS A 131 -25.80 15.47 2.65
N ALA A 132 -25.98 14.16 2.68
CA ALA A 132 -26.16 13.41 3.92
C ALA A 132 -24.80 13.13 4.59
N GLU A 133 -24.64 13.57 5.82
CA GLU A 133 -23.53 13.18 6.67
C GLU A 133 -23.74 11.73 7.12
N VAL A 134 -23.00 10.79 6.52
CA VAL A 134 -23.12 9.36 6.81
C VAL A 134 -22.20 8.90 7.94
N MET A 135 -21.08 9.60 8.16
CA MET A 135 -20.22 9.35 9.30
C MET A 135 -20.70 10.16 10.50
N VAL A 136 -21.09 9.46 11.55
CA VAL A 136 -21.22 10.07 12.87
C VAL A 136 -19.82 10.53 13.24
N GLU A 137 -19.60 11.84 13.41
CA GLU A 137 -18.39 12.35 14.04
C GLU A 137 -18.18 11.53 15.31
N THR A 138 -17.05 10.85 15.40
CA THR A 138 -16.64 10.24 16.65
C THR A 138 -16.61 11.39 17.65
N ALA A 139 -17.56 11.41 18.58
CA ALA A 139 -17.59 12.41 19.64
C ALA A 139 -16.17 12.41 20.24
N GLN A 140 -15.43 13.50 20.03
CA GLN A 140 -14.11 13.64 20.64
C GLN A 140 -14.28 13.33 22.09
N ASP A 141 -13.50 12.38 22.61
CA ASP A 141 -13.59 11.97 24.00
C ASP A 141 -13.59 13.25 24.87
N PRO A 142 -14.54 13.42 25.79
CA PRO A 142 -14.59 14.63 26.61
C PRO A 142 -13.27 14.89 27.34
N VAL A 143 -12.43 13.85 27.50
CA VAL A 143 -11.08 13.91 28.03
C VAL A 143 -10.14 14.72 27.11
N ASP A 144 -10.24 14.53 25.78
CA ASP A 144 -9.39 15.26 24.83
C ASP A 144 -9.72 16.77 24.82
N LYS A 145 -11.00 17.12 24.95
CA LYS A 145 -11.41 18.55 25.06
C LYS A 145 -10.88 19.22 26.34
N VAL A 146 -10.83 18.46 27.43
CA VAL A 146 -10.29 18.97 28.70
C VAL A 146 -8.77 19.18 28.63
N LEU A 147 -8.06 18.32 27.91
CA LEU A 147 -6.61 18.44 27.70
C LEU A 147 -6.22 19.59 26.78
N GLU A 148 -7.13 20.03 25.89
CA GLU A 148 -6.91 21.18 25.01
C GLU A 148 -7.39 22.52 25.59
N MET A 149 -8.03 22.49 26.77
CA MET A 149 -8.54 23.71 27.41
C MET A 149 -7.41 24.66 27.80
N ASN A 150 -7.66 25.95 27.62
CA ASN A 150 -6.78 26.99 28.11
C ASN A 150 -6.81 27.09 29.65
N ILE A 151 -5.68 27.41 30.26
CA ILE A 151 -5.59 27.60 31.72
C ILE A 151 -6.51 28.72 32.24
N ASP A 152 -6.96 29.63 31.35
CA ASP A 152 -7.94 30.69 31.65
C ASP A 152 -9.33 30.14 31.98
N GLU A 153 -9.68 28.96 31.42
CA GLU A 153 -11.00 28.31 31.55
C GLU A 153 -11.08 27.34 32.76
N LEU A 154 -9.93 27.07 33.40
CA LEU A 154 -9.87 26.10 34.52
C LEU A 154 -10.25 26.69 35.87
N GLU A 155 -10.74 27.93 35.95
CA GLU A 155 -11.12 28.61 37.21
C GLU A 155 -10.10 28.49 38.34
N LEU A 156 -8.80 28.55 37.99
CA LEU A 156 -7.71 28.41 38.94
C LEU A 156 -7.61 29.62 39.85
N SER A 157 -7.06 29.44 41.07
CA SER A 157 -6.74 30.57 41.94
C SER A 157 -5.78 31.53 41.24
N VAL A 158 -5.93 32.85 41.48
CA VAL A 158 -5.07 33.91 40.88
C VAL A 158 -3.58 33.58 41.05
N ARG A 159 -3.22 32.96 42.14
CA ARG A 159 -1.82 32.61 42.46
C ARG A 159 -1.33 31.47 41.56
N SER A 160 -2.15 30.39 41.42
CA SER A 160 -1.84 29.22 40.56
C SER A 160 -1.76 29.63 39.10
N TYR A 161 -2.72 30.42 38.63
CA TYR A 161 -2.77 30.95 37.26
C TYR A 161 -1.51 31.74 36.91
N ASN A 162 -1.11 32.70 37.77
CA ASN A 162 0.08 33.50 37.55
C ASN A 162 1.39 32.67 37.56
N CYS A 163 1.45 31.60 38.35
CA CYS A 163 2.59 30.68 38.33
C CYS A 163 2.71 29.93 37.01
N LEU A 164 1.61 29.38 36.50
CA LEU A 164 1.58 28.65 35.22
C LEU A 164 1.91 29.58 34.06
N LYS A 165 1.32 30.79 34.06
CA LYS A 165 1.58 31.79 33.01
C LYS A 165 3.04 32.28 32.98
N ARG A 166 3.67 32.41 34.12
CA ARG A 166 5.11 32.73 34.21
C ARG A 166 6.00 31.57 33.75
N ALA A 167 5.55 30.33 33.91
CA ALA A 167 6.23 29.14 33.40
C ALA A 167 6.02 28.92 31.91
N GLY A 168 5.20 29.73 31.23
CA GLY A 168 4.91 29.60 29.79
C GLY A 168 3.90 28.51 29.45
N ILE A 169 3.18 27.95 30.46
CA ILE A 169 2.16 26.93 30.27
C ILE A 169 0.82 27.62 30.05
N ASN A 170 0.24 27.47 28.87
CA ASN A 170 -1.02 28.12 28.46
C ASN A 170 -2.19 27.13 28.29
N THR A 171 -1.91 25.84 28.19
CA THR A 171 -2.90 24.74 28.05
C THR A 171 -2.64 23.65 29.06
N VAL A 172 -3.64 22.80 29.26
CA VAL A 172 -3.55 21.65 30.21
C VAL A 172 -2.61 20.57 29.70
#